data_5cd624c4cf453645f7031b365b41458d
#
_entry.id   5cd624c4cf453645f7031b365b41458d
#
_cell.length_a   1.000
_cell.length_b   1.000
_cell.length_c   1.000
_cell.angle_alpha   90.00
_cell.angle_beta   90.00
_cell.angle_gamma   90.00
#
_symmetry.space_group_name_H-M   'P 1'
#
loop_
_entity.id
_entity.type
_entity.pdbx_description
1 polymer ?
#
loop_
_entity_poly.entity_id
_entity_poly.type
_entity_poly.pdbx_seq_one_letter_code
_entity_poly.pdbx_strand_id
1 'polypeptide(L)'
;GHTDYTKRIQLQTYDVTNFLCDGENVFTVELADGWYRGSCGAWGRRNQYGTQTKLYAQLEITDQSGKVTNIGTDKSWMWSNDGNIRCADNKDGEIVEAWRTPSYSGFAKKTKCDVTPVSSNNVPVTEHERFSVKNVITTPGGAKVLDFGQNIAGYISFAVTAKKGQKIKLRFGEMFDENGEFTQKNIQCANKKRTKVTPLQQVEYYCKDGSNEYKTKFAIFGFQYVLIETDVKWEKEDFTAIAVYSDMEETLSFDSSNALLNKL
;
A
#
# COMPACT_ATOMS: atom_id res chain seq x y z
N GLY A 1 -9.55 -7.05 4.68
CA GLY A 1 -10.34 -6.05 5.38
C GLY A 1 -9.98 -5.97 6.86
N HIS A 2 -10.41 -4.90 7.51
CA HIS A 2 -10.21 -4.72 8.94
C HIS A 2 -11.35 -5.41 9.71
N THR A 3 -11.02 -6.48 10.43
CA THR A 3 -11.95 -7.18 11.33
C THR A 3 -11.36 -7.21 12.74
N ASP A 4 -12.13 -7.62 13.72
CA ASP A 4 -11.57 -8.02 15.01
C ASP A 4 -10.88 -9.38 14.85
N TYR A 5 -9.55 -9.37 14.67
CA TYR A 5 -8.76 -10.57 14.39
C TYR A 5 -8.73 -11.57 15.55
N THR A 6 -9.27 -11.22 16.71
CA THR A 6 -9.50 -12.18 17.81
C THR A 6 -10.77 -12.98 17.63
N LYS A 7 -11.64 -12.57 16.71
CA LYS A 7 -12.97 -13.19 16.48
C LYS A 7 -13.19 -13.64 15.04
N ARG A 8 -12.61 -12.90 14.06
CA ARG A 8 -12.85 -13.13 12.65
C ARG A 8 -11.61 -12.84 11.81
N ILE A 9 -11.17 -13.84 11.06
CA ILE A 9 -10.11 -13.73 10.05
C ILE A 9 -10.73 -14.08 8.70
N GLN A 10 -10.58 -13.20 7.71
CA GLN A 10 -11.08 -13.41 6.36
C GLN A 10 -9.97 -13.97 5.47
N LEU A 11 -10.28 -15.00 4.70
CA LEU A 11 -9.44 -15.55 3.64
C LEU A 11 -9.73 -14.81 2.34
N GLN A 12 -8.68 -14.55 1.59
CA GLN A 12 -8.75 -14.09 0.21
C GLN A 12 -8.39 -15.25 -0.71
N THR A 13 -9.15 -15.43 -1.79
CA THR A 13 -8.93 -16.48 -2.78
C THR A 13 -8.61 -15.85 -4.11
N TYR A 14 -7.57 -16.33 -4.76
CA TYR A 14 -7.10 -15.86 -6.06
C TYR A 14 -6.97 -17.01 -7.03
N ASP A 15 -7.44 -16.85 -8.26
CA ASP A 15 -7.10 -17.76 -9.34
C ASP A 15 -5.67 -17.44 -9.82
N VAL A 16 -4.80 -18.40 -9.63
CA VAL A 16 -3.37 -18.29 -10.00
C VAL A 16 -2.99 -19.22 -11.16
N THR A 17 -3.96 -19.82 -11.82
CA THR A 17 -3.75 -20.79 -12.90
C THR A 17 -2.80 -20.28 -13.98
N ASN A 18 -2.99 -19.05 -14.42
CA ASN A 18 -2.19 -18.42 -15.47
C ASN A 18 -0.76 -18.03 -15.03
N PHE A 19 -0.44 -18.12 -13.74
CA PHE A 19 0.89 -17.82 -13.21
C PHE A 19 1.73 -19.07 -12.98
N LEU A 20 1.14 -20.26 -13.12
CA LEU A 20 1.86 -21.52 -12.95
C LEU A 20 2.50 -21.95 -14.27
N CYS A 21 3.68 -22.55 -14.15
CA CYS A 21 4.39 -23.15 -15.28
C CYS A 21 4.81 -24.58 -14.96
N ASP A 22 5.15 -25.34 -16.01
CA ASP A 22 5.74 -26.67 -15.84
C ASP A 22 7.10 -26.56 -15.14
N GLY A 23 7.35 -27.45 -14.19
CA GLY A 23 8.57 -27.50 -13.41
C GLY A 23 8.51 -26.72 -12.10
N GLU A 24 9.56 -25.96 -11.79
CA GLU A 24 9.68 -25.25 -10.51
C GLU A 24 8.84 -23.97 -10.48
N ASN A 25 8.02 -23.83 -9.45
CA ASN A 25 7.27 -22.62 -9.17
C ASN A 25 7.63 -22.10 -7.78
N VAL A 26 7.87 -20.79 -7.65
CA VAL A 26 8.22 -20.15 -6.39
C VAL A 26 7.04 -19.31 -5.89
N PHE A 27 6.57 -19.61 -4.69
CA PHE A 27 5.51 -18.86 -4.02
C PHE A 27 6.11 -17.99 -2.91
N THR A 28 6.06 -16.68 -3.11
CA THR A 28 6.58 -15.68 -2.15
C THR A 28 5.45 -14.81 -1.62
N VAL A 29 5.46 -14.56 -0.31
CA VAL A 29 4.50 -13.68 0.36
C VAL A 29 5.23 -12.61 1.14
N GLU A 30 4.92 -11.36 0.87
CA GLU A 30 5.37 -10.21 1.68
C GLU A 30 4.31 -9.87 2.72
N LEU A 31 4.72 -9.72 3.99
CA LEU A 31 3.83 -9.36 5.10
C LEU A 31 4.14 -7.97 5.60
N ALA A 32 3.12 -7.10 5.62
CA ALA A 32 3.18 -5.77 6.22
C ALA A 32 2.54 -5.74 7.61
N ASP A 33 2.65 -4.62 8.29
CA ASP A 33 2.03 -4.40 9.60
C ASP A 33 0.49 -4.43 9.52
N GLY A 34 -0.09 -3.88 8.45
CA GLY A 34 -1.52 -3.81 8.20
C GLY A 34 -2.30 -3.25 9.39
N TRP A 35 -3.55 -3.66 9.54
CA TRP A 35 -4.36 -3.34 10.71
C TRP A 35 -4.04 -4.21 11.94
N TYR A 36 -3.30 -5.31 11.75
CA TYR A 36 -2.99 -6.26 12.82
C TYR A 36 -2.01 -5.68 13.83
N ARG A 37 -0.91 -5.10 13.36
CA ARG A 37 0.14 -4.51 14.22
C ARG A 37 0.49 -3.06 13.90
N GLY A 38 -0.01 -2.53 12.79
CA GLY A 38 0.20 -1.16 12.36
C GLY A 38 -0.60 -0.14 13.14
N SER A 39 -0.60 1.08 12.65
CA SER A 39 -1.29 2.24 13.24
C SER A 39 -2.80 2.11 13.14
N CYS A 40 -3.50 2.04 14.26
CA CYS A 40 -4.96 2.01 14.33
C CYS A 40 -5.52 3.23 15.08
N GLY A 41 -6.69 3.70 14.63
CA GLY A 41 -7.40 4.80 15.24
C GLY A 41 -6.70 6.17 15.10
N ALA A 42 -7.32 7.21 15.65
CA ALA A 42 -6.89 8.59 15.50
C ALA A 42 -5.48 8.88 16.05
N TRP A 43 -5.05 8.13 17.05
CA TRP A 43 -3.78 8.37 17.73
C TRP A 43 -2.70 7.33 17.41
N GLY A 44 -2.87 6.54 16.34
CA GLY A 44 -1.89 5.60 15.85
C GLY A 44 -1.47 4.54 16.90
N ARG A 45 -2.43 3.90 17.54
CA ARG A 45 -2.14 2.77 18.44
C ARG A 45 -1.64 1.60 17.61
N ARG A 46 -0.49 1.05 17.98
CA ARG A 46 0.13 -0.08 17.29
C ARG A 46 0.01 -1.37 18.10
N ASN A 47 0.18 -2.50 17.41
CA ASN A 47 0.18 -3.84 18.00
C ASN A 47 -1.13 -4.20 18.72
N GLN A 48 -2.26 -3.76 18.18
CA GLN A 48 -3.56 -3.95 18.83
C GLN A 48 -3.92 -5.43 18.93
N TYR A 49 -3.54 -6.24 17.96
CA TYR A 49 -3.85 -7.68 17.91
C TYR A 49 -2.61 -8.57 18.10
N GLY A 50 -1.43 -8.01 18.05
CA GLY A 50 -0.18 -8.73 18.26
C GLY A 50 1.05 -8.00 17.75
N THR A 51 2.23 -8.50 18.11
CA THR A 51 3.53 -7.90 17.77
C THR A 51 4.22 -8.61 16.61
N GLN A 52 3.70 -9.75 16.16
CA GLN A 52 4.28 -10.57 15.09
C GLN A 52 3.21 -10.89 14.05
N THR A 53 3.48 -10.58 12.80
CA THR A 53 2.66 -11.00 11.67
C THR A 53 2.75 -12.52 11.48
N LYS A 54 1.67 -13.11 10.98
CA LYS A 54 1.56 -14.55 10.75
C LYS A 54 0.97 -14.79 9.37
N LEU A 55 1.35 -15.90 8.75
CA LEU A 55 0.85 -16.32 7.45
C LEU A 55 0.13 -17.66 7.59
N TYR A 56 -1.02 -17.76 6.94
CA TYR A 56 -1.66 -19.00 6.55
C TYR A 56 -2.00 -18.87 5.06
N ALA A 57 -1.46 -19.76 4.25
CA ALA A 57 -1.75 -19.82 2.82
C ALA A 57 -1.82 -21.27 2.37
N GLN A 58 -2.69 -21.53 1.39
CA GLN A 58 -2.86 -22.82 0.75
C GLN A 58 -3.03 -22.62 -0.74
N LEU A 59 -2.29 -23.40 -1.53
CA LEU A 59 -2.48 -23.54 -2.95
C LEU A 59 -3.24 -24.84 -3.20
N GLU A 60 -4.38 -24.77 -3.88
CA GLU A 60 -5.15 -25.91 -4.34
C GLU A 60 -4.96 -26.06 -5.84
N ILE A 61 -4.51 -27.22 -6.27
CA ILE A 61 -4.27 -27.55 -7.67
C ILE A 61 -5.18 -28.71 -8.06
N THR A 62 -6.02 -28.49 -9.07
CA THR A 62 -6.83 -29.55 -9.70
C THR A 62 -6.18 -29.92 -11.04
N ASP A 63 -5.75 -31.16 -11.19
CA ASP A 63 -5.17 -31.64 -12.43
C ASP A 63 -6.24 -32.04 -13.47
N GLN A 64 -5.80 -32.40 -14.67
CA GLN A 64 -6.70 -32.79 -15.76
C GLN A 64 -7.55 -34.03 -15.46
N SER A 65 -7.17 -34.86 -14.50
CA SER A 65 -7.94 -36.02 -14.05
C SER A 65 -8.98 -35.67 -12.99
N GLY A 66 -9.01 -34.41 -12.55
CA GLY A 66 -9.88 -33.94 -11.44
C GLY A 66 -9.31 -34.22 -10.04
N LYS A 67 -8.07 -34.70 -9.96
CA LYS A 67 -7.41 -34.91 -8.66
C LYS A 67 -6.98 -33.57 -8.06
N VAL A 68 -7.37 -33.34 -6.81
CA VAL A 68 -7.02 -32.16 -6.03
C VAL A 68 -5.77 -32.41 -5.20
N THR A 69 -4.81 -31.53 -5.29
CA THR A 69 -3.58 -31.49 -4.46
C THR A 69 -3.51 -30.18 -3.71
N ASN A 70 -3.32 -30.25 -2.38
CA ASN A 70 -3.21 -29.09 -1.52
C ASN A 70 -1.78 -28.92 -1.03
N ILE A 71 -1.22 -27.72 -1.22
CA ILE A 71 0.10 -27.32 -0.74
C ILE A 71 -0.09 -26.15 0.22
N GLY A 72 0.18 -26.36 1.50
CA GLY A 72 -0.02 -25.34 2.54
C GLY A 72 1.28 -24.79 3.12
N THR A 73 1.17 -23.69 3.85
CA THR A 73 2.27 -23.18 4.66
C THR A 73 2.62 -24.16 5.78
N ASP A 74 3.90 -24.48 5.92
CA ASP A 74 4.42 -25.36 6.95
C ASP A 74 5.82 -24.91 7.46
N LYS A 75 6.49 -25.77 8.18
CA LYS A 75 7.81 -25.50 8.77
C LYS A 75 8.95 -25.46 7.74
N SER A 76 8.74 -25.94 6.51
CA SER A 76 9.74 -25.89 5.44
C SER A 76 9.85 -24.52 4.79
N TRP A 77 8.86 -23.66 4.97
CA TRP A 77 8.89 -22.31 4.46
C TRP A 77 10.02 -21.51 5.07
N MET A 78 10.78 -20.86 4.21
CA MET A 78 11.85 -19.96 4.62
C MET A 78 11.30 -18.53 4.78
N TRP A 79 11.91 -17.75 5.65
CA TRP A 79 11.53 -16.36 5.85
C TRP A 79 12.74 -15.43 5.90
N SER A 80 12.50 -14.16 5.64
CA SER A 80 13.46 -13.07 5.76
C SER A 80 12.78 -11.84 6.32
N ASN A 81 13.48 -11.06 7.13
CA ASN A 81 13.10 -9.70 7.54
C ASN A 81 14.04 -8.65 6.95
N ASP A 82 14.78 -9.00 5.92
CA ASP A 82 15.81 -8.17 5.28
C ASP A 82 15.46 -7.75 3.86
N GLY A 83 14.17 -7.78 3.51
CA GLY A 83 13.66 -7.29 2.23
C GLY A 83 13.82 -5.78 2.06
N ASN A 84 13.51 -5.30 0.86
CA ASN A 84 13.63 -3.88 0.50
C ASN A 84 12.60 -2.98 1.19
N ILE A 85 11.43 -3.49 1.57
CA ILE A 85 10.45 -2.74 2.34
C ILE A 85 10.81 -2.80 3.82
N ARG A 86 11.19 -1.68 4.40
CA ARG A 86 11.67 -1.57 5.79
C ARG A 86 10.57 -1.18 6.76
N CYS A 87 9.53 -0.53 6.26
CA CYS A 87 8.33 -0.18 7.00
C CYS A 87 7.16 -0.19 6.02
N ALA A 88 6.03 -0.74 6.45
CA ALA A 88 4.79 -0.64 5.71
C ALA A 88 3.62 -0.61 6.69
N ASP A 89 2.90 0.51 6.68
CA ASP A 89 1.78 0.80 7.57
C ASP A 89 0.68 1.48 6.76
N ASN A 90 -0.56 1.03 6.91
CA ASN A 90 -1.69 1.54 6.12
C ASN A 90 -1.90 3.05 6.23
N LYS A 91 -1.52 3.65 7.35
CA LYS A 91 -1.74 5.07 7.65
C LYS A 91 -0.47 5.90 7.55
N ASP A 92 0.64 5.36 8.04
CA ASP A 92 1.89 6.10 8.06
C ASP A 92 2.64 5.97 6.72
N GLY A 93 2.43 4.85 5.99
CA GLY A 93 3.00 4.64 4.66
C GLY A 93 4.18 3.69 4.63
N GLU A 94 5.11 3.91 3.72
CA GLU A 94 6.17 2.93 3.41
C GLU A 94 7.57 3.55 3.44
N ILE A 95 8.55 2.75 3.87
CA ILE A 95 9.97 3.06 3.77
C ILE A 95 10.64 1.93 2.98
N VAL A 96 11.31 2.28 1.89
CA VAL A 96 11.90 1.35 0.94
C VAL A 96 13.38 1.62 0.73
N GLU A 97 14.20 0.58 0.80
CA GLU A 97 15.62 0.58 0.43
C GLU A 97 15.80 -0.29 -0.83
N ALA A 98 15.74 0.32 -2.02
CA ALA A 98 15.61 -0.40 -3.30
C ALA A 98 16.77 -1.35 -3.64
N TRP A 99 17.93 -1.18 -3.03
CA TRP A 99 19.09 -2.04 -3.25
C TRP A 99 19.07 -3.36 -2.45
N ARG A 100 18.12 -3.50 -1.51
CA ARG A 100 18.07 -4.72 -0.69
C ARG A 100 17.42 -5.86 -1.45
N THR A 101 18.01 -7.02 -1.27
CA THR A 101 17.44 -8.30 -1.70
C THR A 101 17.26 -9.17 -0.46
N PRO A 102 16.10 -9.80 -0.25
CA PRO A 102 15.89 -10.64 0.93
C PRO A 102 16.88 -11.81 0.98
N SER A 103 17.45 -12.04 2.14
CA SER A 103 18.26 -13.21 2.43
C SER A 103 17.45 -14.17 3.31
N TYR A 104 17.10 -15.31 2.77
CA TYR A 104 16.29 -16.30 3.47
C TYR A 104 17.20 -17.20 4.31
N SER A 105 17.21 -17.01 5.62
CA SER A 105 18.11 -17.71 6.55
C SER A 105 17.40 -18.45 7.68
N GLY A 106 16.10 -18.26 7.82
CA GLY A 106 15.30 -18.88 8.87
C GLY A 106 14.15 -19.70 8.34
N PHE A 107 13.70 -20.66 9.14
CA PHE A 107 12.52 -21.47 8.83
C PHE A 107 11.32 -21.01 9.65
N ALA A 108 10.13 -21.13 9.06
CA ALA A 108 8.88 -20.78 9.68
C ALA A 108 8.63 -21.63 10.94
N LYS A 109 8.00 -21.01 11.94
CA LYS A 109 7.59 -21.70 13.16
C LYS A 109 6.07 -21.80 13.20
N LYS A 110 5.56 -23.00 13.47
CA LYS A 110 4.14 -23.18 13.67
C LYS A 110 3.67 -22.38 14.88
N THR A 111 2.58 -21.65 14.71
CA THR A 111 1.91 -20.91 15.77
C THR A 111 0.47 -21.37 15.89
N LYS A 112 -0.11 -21.20 17.07
CA LYS A 112 -1.54 -21.48 17.28
C LYS A 112 -2.38 -20.30 16.77
N CYS A 113 -3.52 -20.64 16.18
CA CYS A 113 -4.58 -19.70 15.85
C CYS A 113 -5.89 -20.28 16.40
N ASP A 114 -6.55 -19.53 17.27
CA ASP A 114 -7.79 -19.97 17.91
C ASP A 114 -9.04 -19.51 17.13
N VAL A 115 -8.84 -18.77 16.04
CA VAL A 115 -9.91 -18.28 15.16
C VAL A 115 -9.90 -19.08 13.87
N THR A 116 -11.03 -19.71 13.55
CA THR A 116 -11.21 -20.38 12.25
C THR A 116 -11.39 -19.31 11.17
N PRO A 117 -10.53 -19.28 10.14
CA PRO A 117 -10.70 -18.36 9.04
C PRO A 117 -11.98 -18.64 8.24
N VAL A 118 -12.61 -17.60 7.72
CA VAL A 118 -13.81 -17.67 6.88
C VAL A 118 -13.57 -16.98 5.56
N SER A 119 -14.27 -17.38 4.52
CA SER A 119 -14.20 -16.72 3.22
C SER A 119 -14.52 -15.23 3.34
N SER A 120 -13.79 -14.39 2.59
CA SER A 120 -14.10 -12.98 2.47
C SER A 120 -15.43 -12.80 1.73
N ASN A 121 -16.25 -11.90 2.23
CA ASN A 121 -17.46 -11.44 1.57
C ASN A 121 -17.30 -9.99 1.06
N ASN A 122 -16.10 -9.46 1.11
CA ASN A 122 -15.82 -8.11 0.64
C ASN A 122 -15.60 -8.12 -0.87
N VAL A 123 -16.12 -7.10 -1.53
CA VAL A 123 -15.78 -6.80 -2.92
C VAL A 123 -14.28 -6.48 -3.00
N PRO A 124 -13.56 -7.02 -3.99
CA PRO A 124 -12.14 -6.71 -4.18
C PRO A 124 -11.91 -5.20 -4.32
N VAL A 125 -10.82 -4.72 -3.79
CA VAL A 125 -10.31 -3.36 -4.05
C VAL A 125 -9.26 -3.49 -5.13
N THR A 126 -9.45 -2.78 -6.25
CA THR A 126 -8.61 -2.88 -7.44
C THR A 126 -8.12 -1.51 -7.91
N GLU A 127 -7.15 -1.50 -8.81
CA GLU A 127 -6.69 -0.29 -9.50
C GLU A 127 -7.70 0.08 -10.60
N HIS A 128 -8.00 1.36 -10.70
CA HIS A 128 -8.88 1.93 -11.71
C HIS A 128 -8.15 2.99 -12.53
N GLU A 129 -8.52 4.27 -12.40
CA GLU A 129 -8.00 5.34 -13.24
C GLU A 129 -6.55 5.68 -12.88
N ARG A 130 -5.83 6.13 -13.90
CA ARG A 130 -4.47 6.65 -13.79
C ARG A 130 -4.45 8.13 -14.11
N PHE A 131 -3.86 8.91 -13.21
CA PHE A 131 -3.79 10.37 -13.33
C PHE A 131 -2.34 10.80 -13.51
N SER A 132 -2.08 11.50 -14.61
CA SER A 132 -0.82 12.22 -14.81
C SER A 132 -0.79 13.48 -13.96
N VAL A 133 0.40 13.95 -13.61
CA VAL A 133 0.59 15.23 -12.95
C VAL A 133 0.12 16.36 -13.88
N LYS A 134 -0.91 17.09 -13.49
CA LYS A 134 -1.42 18.25 -14.24
C LYS A 134 -0.50 19.44 -14.09
N ASN A 135 -0.15 19.77 -12.85
CA ASN A 135 0.67 20.94 -12.53
C ASN A 135 1.76 20.57 -11.52
N VAL A 136 2.86 21.28 -11.59
CA VAL A 136 3.88 21.32 -10.53
C VAL A 136 3.78 22.68 -9.86
N ILE A 137 3.29 22.71 -8.63
CA ILE A 137 3.11 23.92 -7.85
C ILE A 137 4.38 24.18 -7.05
N THR A 138 4.86 25.42 -7.07
CA THR A 138 5.90 25.86 -6.14
C THR A 138 5.22 26.66 -5.04
N THR A 139 5.32 26.21 -3.80
CA THR A 139 4.74 26.92 -2.67
C THR A 139 5.49 28.21 -2.37
N PRO A 140 4.92 29.17 -1.63
CA PRO A 140 5.64 30.37 -1.20
C PRO A 140 6.96 30.08 -0.49
N GLY A 141 7.04 28.99 0.28
CA GLY A 141 8.27 28.52 0.92
C GLY A 141 9.24 27.77 -0.01
N GLY A 142 8.92 27.64 -1.32
CA GLY A 142 9.78 27.02 -2.33
C GLY A 142 9.65 25.51 -2.47
N ALA A 143 8.76 24.85 -1.72
CA ALA A 143 8.52 23.43 -1.84
C ALA A 143 7.83 23.07 -3.16
N LYS A 144 8.13 21.88 -3.71
CA LYS A 144 7.51 21.37 -4.94
C LYS A 144 6.38 20.42 -4.61
N VAL A 145 5.22 20.65 -5.22
CA VAL A 145 4.01 19.87 -5.01
C VAL A 145 3.45 19.45 -6.37
N LEU A 146 3.25 18.15 -6.53
CA LEU A 146 2.58 17.56 -7.70
C LEU A 146 1.07 17.68 -7.49
N ASP A 147 0.35 18.26 -8.44
CA ASP A 147 -1.11 18.36 -8.47
C ASP A 147 -1.66 17.41 -9.53
N PHE A 148 -2.45 16.43 -9.10
CA PHE A 148 -3.13 15.46 -9.97
C PHE A 148 -4.51 15.94 -10.43
N GLY A 149 -4.99 17.07 -9.90
CA GLY A 149 -6.20 17.76 -10.34
C GLY A 149 -7.51 17.16 -9.85
N GLN A 150 -7.45 16.08 -9.08
CA GLN A 150 -8.60 15.43 -8.46
C GLN A 150 -8.18 14.77 -7.16
N ASN A 151 -9.03 14.87 -6.13
CA ASN A 151 -8.83 14.13 -4.89
C ASN A 151 -9.26 12.68 -5.10
N ILE A 152 -8.39 11.73 -4.77
CA ILE A 152 -8.60 10.29 -4.96
C ILE A 152 -8.24 9.53 -3.69
N ALA A 153 -8.81 8.36 -3.51
CA ALA A 153 -8.24 7.30 -2.70
C ALA A 153 -7.33 6.46 -3.59
N GLY A 154 -6.06 6.31 -3.23
CA GLY A 154 -5.12 5.61 -4.09
C GLY A 154 -3.67 5.69 -3.62
N TYR A 155 -2.78 5.53 -4.56
CA TYR A 155 -1.34 5.61 -4.35
C TYR A 155 -0.61 6.10 -5.60
N ILE A 156 0.71 6.22 -5.49
CA ILE A 156 1.56 6.71 -6.58
C ILE A 156 2.45 5.59 -7.12
N SER A 157 2.73 5.64 -8.41
CA SER A 157 3.86 4.98 -9.03
C SER A 157 4.81 6.01 -9.62
N PHE A 158 6.10 5.68 -9.67
CA PHE A 158 7.10 6.52 -10.32
C PHE A 158 8.21 5.68 -10.98
N ALA A 159 8.89 6.29 -11.97
CA ALA A 159 10.04 5.73 -12.64
C ALA A 159 11.10 6.81 -12.83
N VAL A 160 12.28 6.64 -12.22
CA VAL A 160 13.39 7.62 -12.27
C VAL A 160 14.73 6.94 -12.39
N THR A 161 15.74 7.67 -12.87
CA THR A 161 17.13 7.23 -12.83
C THR A 161 17.87 7.93 -11.71
N ALA A 162 18.52 7.16 -10.84
CA ALA A 162 19.15 7.69 -9.64
C ALA A 162 20.47 6.97 -9.30
N LYS A 163 21.16 7.48 -8.28
CA LYS A 163 22.30 6.82 -7.64
C LYS A 163 21.88 6.20 -6.33
N LYS A 164 22.56 5.14 -5.94
CA LYS A 164 22.32 4.46 -4.66
C LYS A 164 22.41 5.43 -3.49
N GLY A 165 21.38 5.40 -2.65
CA GLY A 165 21.27 6.23 -1.46
C GLY A 165 20.60 7.58 -1.67
N GLN A 166 20.39 8.03 -2.90
CA GLN A 166 19.53 9.20 -3.15
C GLN A 166 18.12 8.90 -2.66
N LYS A 167 17.42 9.93 -2.21
CA LYS A 167 16.14 9.79 -1.53
C LYS A 167 15.02 10.48 -2.31
N ILE A 168 13.89 9.80 -2.41
CA ILE A 168 12.62 10.39 -2.82
C ILE A 168 11.67 10.25 -1.63
N LYS A 169 11.20 11.39 -1.11
CA LYS A 169 10.17 11.42 -0.09
C LYS A 169 8.93 12.10 -0.64
N LEU A 170 7.83 11.37 -0.58
CA LEU A 170 6.51 11.80 -1.04
C LEU A 170 5.59 11.89 0.17
N ARG A 171 4.91 13.03 0.33
CA ARG A 171 3.90 13.24 1.36
C ARG A 171 2.57 13.57 0.70
N PHE A 172 1.53 12.84 1.07
CA PHE A 172 0.22 12.88 0.42
C PHE A 172 -0.74 13.76 1.21
N GLY A 173 -1.44 14.64 0.53
CA GLY A 173 -2.38 15.57 1.16
C GLY A 173 -3.47 16.06 0.22
N GLU A 174 -4.46 16.73 0.79
CA GLU A 174 -5.68 17.11 0.09
C GLU A 174 -5.80 18.63 -0.12
N MET A 175 -4.95 19.43 0.54
CA MET A 175 -5.12 20.88 0.56
C MET A 175 -3.83 21.64 0.87
N PHE A 176 -3.89 22.93 0.65
CA PHE A 176 -2.92 23.92 1.14
C PHE A 176 -3.48 24.66 2.34
N ASP A 177 -2.62 25.20 3.17
CA ASP A 177 -3.02 26.09 4.25
C ASP A 177 -3.32 27.51 3.76
N GLU A 178 -3.69 28.39 4.69
CA GLU A 178 -4.02 29.80 4.43
C GLU A 178 -2.84 30.62 3.85
N ASN A 179 -1.62 30.14 4.02
CA ASN A 179 -0.41 30.77 3.48
C ASN A 179 0.00 30.18 2.13
N GLY A 180 -0.78 29.23 1.58
CA GLY A 180 -0.46 28.53 0.34
C GLY A 180 0.61 27.44 0.48
N GLU A 181 0.91 27.01 1.71
CA GLU A 181 1.84 25.91 1.96
C GLU A 181 1.12 24.56 2.01
N PHE A 182 1.78 23.50 1.53
CA PHE A 182 1.26 22.15 1.62
C PHE A 182 1.03 21.76 3.09
N THR A 183 -0.14 21.21 3.39
CA THR A 183 -0.48 20.81 4.75
C THR A 183 -1.12 19.43 4.82
N GLN A 184 -0.87 18.73 5.92
CA GLN A 184 -1.56 17.50 6.30
C GLN A 184 -2.33 17.69 7.64
N LYS A 185 -2.46 18.92 8.13
CA LYS A 185 -3.10 19.21 9.42
C LYS A 185 -4.56 18.78 9.46
N ASN A 186 -5.26 18.79 8.32
CA ASN A 186 -6.65 18.37 8.19
C ASN A 186 -6.86 16.87 8.45
N ILE A 187 -5.85 16.05 8.19
CA ILE A 187 -5.92 14.59 8.34
C ILE A 187 -5.16 14.07 9.56
N GLN A 188 -4.28 14.88 10.14
CA GLN A 188 -3.41 14.48 11.23
C GLN A 188 -4.03 14.73 12.60
N CYS A 189 -3.86 13.76 13.49
CA CYS A 189 -4.21 13.89 14.90
C CYS A 189 -2.94 14.00 15.74
N ALA A 190 -2.84 15.07 16.53
CA ALA A 190 -1.81 15.24 17.52
C ALA A 190 -2.35 14.96 18.92
N ASN A 191 -1.70 14.08 19.66
CA ASN A 191 -2.00 13.91 21.09
C ASN A 191 -0.98 14.74 21.89
N LYS A 192 -1.47 15.58 22.81
CA LYS A 192 -0.60 16.42 23.68
C LYS A 192 0.47 15.62 24.47
N LYS A 193 0.25 14.30 24.65
CA LYS A 193 1.19 13.41 25.35
C LYS A 193 2.09 12.61 24.40
N ARG A 194 1.93 12.72 23.08
CA ARG A 194 2.71 11.98 22.08
C ARG A 194 3.42 12.95 21.16
N THR A 195 4.70 12.76 20.98
CA THR A 195 5.54 13.52 20.05
C THR A 195 5.32 13.13 18.59
N LYS A 196 4.60 12.04 18.32
CA LYS A 196 4.31 11.57 16.97
C LYS A 196 2.93 12.02 16.51
N VAL A 197 2.90 12.63 15.35
CA VAL A 197 1.71 12.94 14.58
C VAL A 197 1.39 11.75 13.66
N THR A 198 0.12 11.40 13.52
CA THR A 198 -0.34 10.32 12.63
C THR A 198 -1.72 10.70 12.03
N PRO A 199 -2.06 10.27 10.81
CA PRO A 199 -1.23 9.53 9.86
C PRO A 199 -0.11 10.39 9.27
N LEU A 200 0.99 9.76 8.87
CA LEU A 200 2.05 10.43 8.13
C LEU A 200 1.73 10.53 6.63
N GLN A 201 1.01 9.56 6.10
CA GLN A 201 0.69 9.45 4.68
C GLN A 201 1.90 9.78 3.81
N GLN A 202 2.95 8.98 3.88
CA GLN A 202 4.19 9.23 3.17
C GLN A 202 4.83 7.97 2.61
N VAL A 203 5.65 8.15 1.58
CA VAL A 203 6.58 7.15 1.07
C VAL A 203 7.99 7.73 1.14
N GLU A 204 8.92 6.99 1.75
CA GLU A 204 10.33 7.28 1.70
C GLU A 204 11.03 6.17 0.91
N TYR A 205 11.57 6.52 -0.25
CA TYR A 205 12.24 5.58 -1.13
C TYR A 205 13.71 5.96 -1.27
N TYR A 206 14.58 5.05 -0.87
CA TYR A 206 16.01 5.16 -1.04
C TYR A 206 16.43 4.38 -2.27
N CYS A 207 16.95 5.08 -3.27
CA CYS A 207 17.24 4.57 -4.61
C CYS A 207 18.42 3.59 -4.65
N LYS A 208 18.39 2.66 -5.60
CA LYS A 208 19.53 1.91 -6.08
C LYS A 208 20.19 2.64 -7.26
N ASP A 209 21.36 2.17 -7.70
CA ASP A 209 21.97 2.70 -8.92
C ASP A 209 21.16 2.34 -10.18
N GLY A 210 21.00 3.32 -11.08
CA GLY A 210 20.31 3.15 -12.36
C GLY A 210 18.80 3.35 -12.26
N SER A 211 18.05 2.54 -12.97
CA SER A 211 16.58 2.62 -13.04
C SER A 211 15.93 2.21 -11.73
N ASN A 212 15.04 3.08 -11.25
CA ASN A 212 14.23 2.87 -10.06
C ASN A 212 12.76 3.03 -10.45
N GLU A 213 12.03 1.93 -10.34
CA GLU A 213 10.59 1.89 -10.54
C GLU A 213 9.94 1.44 -9.22
N TYR A 214 8.93 2.15 -8.80
CA TYR A 214 8.20 1.82 -7.58
C TYR A 214 6.72 2.16 -7.70
N LYS A 215 5.92 1.30 -7.15
CA LYS A 215 4.49 1.49 -6.90
C LYS A 215 4.23 1.13 -5.44
N THR A 216 3.54 2.00 -4.71
CA THR A 216 3.16 1.75 -3.31
C THR A 216 2.41 0.42 -3.20
N LYS A 217 2.79 -0.44 -2.26
CA LYS A 217 2.30 -1.82 -2.17
C LYS A 217 1.26 -2.06 -1.09
N PHE A 218 1.40 -1.41 0.06
CA PHE A 218 0.64 -1.74 1.27
C PHE A 218 -0.18 -0.58 1.83
N ALA A 219 0.05 0.64 1.37
CA ALA A 219 -0.65 1.82 1.85
C ALA A 219 -1.55 2.42 0.77
N ILE A 220 -2.73 2.88 1.17
CA ILE A 220 -3.65 3.64 0.34
C ILE A 220 -3.84 5.00 1.03
N PHE A 221 -3.75 6.07 0.26
CA PHE A 221 -3.80 7.45 0.74
C PHE A 221 -4.98 8.20 0.12
N GLY A 222 -5.55 9.16 0.86
CA GLY A 222 -6.43 10.17 0.31
C GLY A 222 -5.62 11.39 -0.09
N PHE A 223 -5.63 11.79 -1.38
CA PHE A 223 -4.83 12.91 -1.84
C PHE A 223 -5.26 13.46 -3.22
N GLN A 224 -5.01 14.73 -3.41
CA GLN A 224 -4.90 15.39 -4.72
C GLN A 224 -3.46 15.85 -4.95
N TYR A 225 -2.77 16.22 -3.87
CA TYR A 225 -1.46 16.85 -3.89
C TYR A 225 -0.41 15.95 -3.27
N VAL A 226 0.79 15.93 -3.88
CA VAL A 226 1.93 15.20 -3.34
C VAL A 226 3.13 16.14 -3.23
N LEU A 227 3.52 16.45 -1.99
CA LEU A 227 4.76 17.16 -1.71
C LEU A 227 5.94 16.23 -1.99
N ILE A 228 6.85 16.65 -2.85
CA ILE A 228 8.08 15.93 -3.20
C ILE A 228 9.30 16.59 -2.60
N GLU A 229 10.07 15.80 -1.84
CA GLU A 229 11.35 16.17 -1.26
C GLU A 229 12.39 15.17 -1.78
N THR A 230 13.31 15.62 -2.66
CA THR A 230 14.28 14.72 -3.30
C THR A 230 15.53 15.43 -3.76
N ASP A 231 16.63 14.70 -3.85
CA ASP A 231 17.90 15.07 -4.51
C ASP A 231 18.08 14.35 -5.87
N VAL A 232 17.07 13.60 -6.31
CA VAL A 232 17.03 12.95 -7.63
C VAL A 232 16.52 13.97 -8.66
N LYS A 233 17.05 13.93 -9.88
CA LYS A 233 16.43 14.63 -11.01
C LYS A 233 15.13 13.94 -11.40
N TRP A 234 14.10 14.71 -11.62
CA TRP A 234 12.79 14.21 -11.99
C TRP A 234 12.04 15.17 -12.90
N GLU A 235 11.12 14.62 -13.66
CA GLU A 235 10.13 15.34 -14.44
C GLU A 235 8.73 14.94 -13.98
N LYS A 236 7.72 15.74 -14.25
CA LYS A 236 6.35 15.44 -13.81
C LYS A 236 5.79 14.14 -14.42
N GLU A 237 6.26 13.78 -15.59
CA GLU A 237 5.91 12.57 -16.33
C GLU A 237 6.41 11.29 -15.66
N ASP A 238 7.38 11.39 -14.76
CA ASP A 238 7.89 10.25 -14.00
C ASP A 238 6.90 9.75 -12.96
N PHE A 239 5.84 10.50 -12.65
CA PHE A 239 4.90 10.22 -11.57
C PHE A 239 3.47 10.01 -12.09
N THR A 240 2.83 8.96 -11.60
CA THR A 240 1.43 8.63 -11.93
C THR A 240 0.67 8.32 -10.64
N ALA A 241 -0.46 8.98 -10.40
CA ALA A 241 -1.38 8.58 -9.34
C ALA A 241 -2.35 7.53 -9.87
N ILE A 242 -2.70 6.56 -9.03
CA ILE A 242 -3.55 5.44 -9.36
C ILE A 242 -4.70 5.40 -8.35
N ALA A 243 -5.93 5.56 -8.84
CA ALA A 243 -7.11 5.42 -8.01
C ALA A 243 -7.36 3.97 -7.64
N VAL A 244 -7.78 3.74 -6.40
CA VAL A 244 -8.01 2.41 -5.84
C VAL A 244 -9.32 2.41 -5.05
N TYR A 245 -10.28 1.62 -5.50
CA TYR A 245 -11.58 1.47 -4.84
C TYR A 245 -12.21 0.10 -5.10
N SER A 246 -13.35 -0.15 -4.47
CA SER A 246 -14.04 -1.44 -4.60
C SER A 246 -14.55 -1.65 -6.03
N ASP A 247 -14.25 -2.81 -6.59
CA ASP A 247 -14.65 -3.22 -7.94
C ASP A 247 -16.11 -3.70 -7.93
N MET A 248 -17.02 -2.73 -7.87
CA MET A 248 -18.46 -2.97 -7.84
C MET A 248 -19.07 -2.79 -9.22
N GLU A 249 -20.02 -3.66 -9.56
CA GLU A 249 -20.82 -3.51 -10.76
C GLU A 249 -21.70 -2.24 -10.68
N GLU A 250 -21.66 -1.42 -11.73
CA GLU A 250 -22.56 -0.29 -11.85
C GLU A 250 -23.96 -0.78 -12.23
N THR A 251 -24.89 -0.73 -11.26
CA THR A 251 -26.27 -1.22 -11.45
C THR A 251 -27.28 -0.09 -11.61
N LEU A 252 -26.86 1.18 -11.51
CA LEU A 252 -27.71 2.36 -11.62
C LEU A 252 -27.03 3.44 -12.45
N SER A 253 -27.77 4.02 -13.37
CA SER A 253 -27.42 5.28 -14.05
C SER A 253 -28.42 6.36 -13.64
N PHE A 254 -27.91 7.54 -13.28
CA PHE A 254 -28.75 8.68 -12.89
C PHE A 254 -28.33 9.91 -13.69
N ASP A 255 -29.29 10.56 -14.30
CA ASP A 255 -29.13 11.85 -14.97
C ASP A 255 -30.27 12.79 -14.61
N SER A 256 -29.96 14.06 -14.40
CA SER A 256 -30.91 15.08 -14.01
C SER A 256 -30.58 16.43 -14.67
N SER A 257 -31.55 17.38 -14.61
CA SER A 257 -31.31 18.76 -15.03
C SER A 257 -30.35 19.55 -14.11
N ASN A 258 -29.95 18.99 -12.97
CA ASN A 258 -29.02 19.61 -12.03
C ASN A 258 -27.60 19.04 -12.21
N ALA A 259 -26.72 19.86 -12.81
CA ALA A 259 -25.34 19.47 -13.09
C ALA A 259 -24.52 19.11 -11.84
N LEU A 260 -24.88 19.61 -10.66
CA LEU A 260 -24.22 19.23 -9.39
C LEU A 260 -24.61 17.83 -8.95
N LEU A 261 -25.88 17.43 -9.11
CA LEU A 261 -26.34 16.09 -8.79
C LEU A 261 -25.73 15.03 -9.73
N ASN A 262 -25.51 15.40 -10.99
CA ASN A 262 -24.89 14.48 -11.96
C ASN A 262 -23.39 14.25 -11.74
N LYS A 263 -22.77 14.98 -10.80
CA LYS A 263 -21.38 14.79 -10.40
C LYS A 263 -21.20 13.91 -9.17
N LEU A 264 -22.28 13.59 -8.48
CA LEU A 264 -22.30 12.70 -7.33
C LEU A 264 -22.11 11.24 -7.78
#